data_90f21b4127ea02bd8bec568fb9da1c31
#
_entry.id   90f21b4127ea02bd8bec568fb9da1c31
#
_cell.length_a   1.000
_cell.length_b   1.000
_cell.length_c   1.000
_cell.angle_alpha   90.00
_cell.angle_beta   90.00
_cell.angle_gamma   90.00
#
_symmetry.space_group_name_H-M   'P 1'
#
loop_
_entity.id
_entity.type
_entity.pdbx_description
1 polymer ?
#
loop_
_entity_poly.entity_id
_entity_poly.type
_entity_poly.pdbx_seq_one_letter_code
_entity_poly.pdbx_strand_id
1 'polypeptide(L)'
;MFFSVSAFLTFGGWAVFANLHQGLHKSLPAGLTQGLLSLVSTAILTSTMETVFARLSPGVARFMATGLGPTTATLLLMAIVHFVTGTSEIVATMLPPIAVGYAYSLIYAAGLTRRRRQSADTAIVE
;
A
#
# COMPACT_ATOMS: atom_id res chain seq x y z
N MET A 1 -8.74 2.57 12.08
CA MET A 1 -9.93 3.09 11.38
C MET A 1 -9.69 4.47 10.74
N PHE A 2 -9.15 5.47 11.45
CA PHE A 2 -8.85 6.79 10.88
C PHE A 2 -7.93 6.77 9.66
N PHE A 3 -6.83 5.99 9.68
CA PHE A 3 -5.89 5.90 8.56
C PHE A 3 -6.53 5.36 7.27
N SER A 4 -7.45 4.42 7.39
CA SER A 4 -8.11 3.82 6.22
C SER A 4 -9.11 4.79 5.58
N VAL A 5 -9.83 5.58 6.39
CA VAL A 5 -10.75 6.62 5.88
C VAL A 5 -9.97 7.76 5.24
N SER A 6 -8.85 8.17 5.84
CA SER A 6 -7.97 9.19 5.25
C SER A 6 -7.41 8.73 3.91
N ALA A 7 -6.97 7.47 3.81
CA ALA A 7 -6.49 6.90 2.56
C ALA A 7 -7.59 6.87 1.48
N PHE A 8 -8.82 6.50 1.85
CA PHE A 8 -9.97 6.54 0.94
C PHE A 8 -10.17 7.94 0.37
N LEU A 9 -10.25 8.96 1.23
CA LEU A 9 -10.51 10.35 0.82
C LEU A 9 -9.35 10.93 0.01
N THR A 10 -8.11 10.68 0.44
CA THR A 10 -6.92 11.25 -0.22
C THR A 10 -6.71 10.64 -1.60
N PHE A 11 -6.66 9.32 -1.69
CA PHE A 11 -6.37 8.65 -2.96
C PHE A 11 -7.58 8.58 -3.88
N GLY A 12 -8.79 8.46 -3.33
CA GLY A 12 -10.03 8.58 -4.09
C GLY A 12 -10.21 9.98 -4.66
N GLY A 13 -10.00 11.03 -3.86
CA GLY A 13 -10.03 12.42 -4.32
C GLY A 13 -8.99 12.72 -5.40
N TRP A 14 -7.77 12.22 -5.23
CA TRP A 14 -6.75 12.31 -6.26
C TRP A 14 -7.16 11.64 -7.57
N ALA A 15 -7.74 10.44 -7.51
CA ALA A 15 -8.18 9.72 -8.70
C ALA A 15 -9.32 10.46 -9.42
N VAL A 16 -10.25 11.08 -8.68
CA VAL A 16 -11.25 11.99 -9.29
C VAL A 16 -10.53 13.12 -10.02
N PHE A 17 -9.61 13.81 -9.36
CA PHE A 17 -8.87 14.93 -9.93
C PHE A 17 -8.09 14.53 -11.20
N ALA A 18 -7.35 13.42 -11.15
CA ALA A 18 -6.56 12.92 -12.28
C ALA A 18 -7.40 12.59 -13.52
N ASN A 19 -8.68 12.24 -13.32
CA ASN A 19 -9.60 11.87 -14.40
C ASN A 19 -10.63 12.98 -14.75
N LEU A 20 -10.58 14.17 -14.12
CA LEU A 20 -11.58 15.23 -14.32
C LEU A 20 -11.76 15.67 -15.77
N HIS A 21 -10.68 15.70 -16.55
CA HIS A 21 -10.72 16.09 -17.96
C HIS A 21 -11.53 15.12 -18.84
N GLN A 22 -11.82 13.90 -18.35
CA GLN A 22 -12.67 12.92 -19.00
C GLN A 22 -14.17 13.08 -18.65
N GLY A 23 -14.52 14.07 -17.81
CA GLY A 23 -15.85 14.33 -17.31
C GLY A 23 -16.20 13.54 -16.04
N LEU A 24 -17.21 14.02 -15.31
CA LEU A 24 -17.61 13.47 -14.01
C LEU A 24 -18.03 12.01 -14.06
N HIS A 25 -18.66 11.59 -15.18
CA HIS A 25 -19.12 10.21 -15.36
C HIS A 25 -17.98 9.17 -15.38
N LYS A 26 -16.74 9.59 -15.66
CA LYS A 26 -15.54 8.74 -15.61
C LYS A 26 -14.71 8.98 -14.35
N SER A 27 -14.60 10.23 -13.90
CA SER A 27 -13.78 10.58 -12.74
C SER A 27 -14.35 10.07 -11.42
N LEU A 28 -15.67 10.10 -11.23
CA LEU A 28 -16.29 9.61 -9.99
C LEU A 28 -16.12 8.10 -9.79
N PRO A 29 -16.37 7.23 -10.80
CA PRO A 29 -16.06 5.81 -10.67
C PRO A 29 -14.57 5.52 -10.40
N ALA A 30 -13.66 6.23 -11.06
CA ALA A 30 -12.22 6.09 -10.81
C ALA A 30 -11.85 6.44 -9.36
N GLY A 31 -12.41 7.54 -8.83
CA GLY A 31 -12.23 7.94 -7.44
C GLY A 31 -12.79 6.96 -6.43
N LEU A 32 -13.99 6.46 -6.68
CA LEU A 32 -14.62 5.45 -5.82
C LEU A 32 -13.82 4.14 -5.81
N THR A 33 -13.41 3.67 -6.99
CA THR A 33 -12.55 2.48 -7.14
C THR A 33 -11.25 2.64 -6.36
N GLN A 34 -10.53 3.73 -6.57
CA GLN A 34 -9.25 3.97 -5.89
C GLN A 34 -9.43 4.11 -4.38
N GLY A 35 -10.47 4.81 -3.92
CA GLY A 35 -10.77 4.98 -2.51
C GLY A 35 -11.04 3.64 -1.81
N LEU A 36 -11.92 2.82 -2.38
CA LEU A 36 -12.23 1.48 -1.86
C LEU A 36 -11.01 0.56 -1.86
N LEU A 37 -10.24 0.55 -2.94
CA LEU A 37 -8.99 -0.20 -3.01
C LEU A 37 -8.01 0.24 -1.92
N SER A 38 -7.83 1.53 -1.71
CA SER A 38 -6.93 2.05 -0.68
C SER A 38 -7.38 1.67 0.74
N LEU A 39 -8.68 1.70 1.00
CA LEU A 39 -9.25 1.29 2.28
C LEU A 39 -8.94 -0.18 2.61
N VAL A 40 -9.20 -1.07 1.67
CA VAL A 40 -9.04 -2.53 1.84
C VAL A 40 -7.57 -2.92 1.82
N SER A 41 -6.81 -2.35 0.88
CA SER A 41 -5.39 -2.68 0.69
C SER A 41 -4.53 -2.38 1.90
N THR A 42 -4.81 -1.29 2.64
CA THR A 42 -4.00 -0.92 3.82
C THR A 42 -3.99 -2.02 4.88
N ALA A 43 -5.15 -2.61 5.18
CA ALA A 43 -5.25 -3.68 6.17
C ALA A 43 -4.59 -4.99 5.69
N ILE A 44 -4.87 -5.36 4.44
CA ILE A 44 -4.31 -6.59 3.83
C ILE A 44 -2.79 -6.48 3.70
N LEU A 45 -2.29 -5.33 3.24
CA LEU A 45 -0.86 -5.08 3.05
C LEU A 45 -0.09 -5.26 4.35
N THR A 46 -0.54 -4.63 5.44
CA THR A 46 0.11 -4.73 6.76
C THR A 46 0.19 -6.18 7.24
N SER A 47 -0.94 -6.91 7.21
CA SER A 47 -0.98 -8.32 7.63
C SER A 47 -0.09 -9.21 6.76
N THR A 48 -0.03 -8.95 5.45
CA THR A 48 0.83 -9.70 4.53
C THR A 48 2.30 -9.42 4.80
N MET A 49 2.67 -8.16 5.04
CA MET A 49 4.04 -7.79 5.40
C MET A 49 4.51 -8.46 6.69
N GLU A 50 3.68 -8.49 7.73
CA GLU A 50 3.98 -9.17 9.00
C GLU A 50 4.17 -10.68 8.78
N THR A 51 3.33 -11.30 7.96
CA THR A 51 3.42 -12.72 7.61
C THR A 51 4.72 -13.04 6.86
N VAL A 52 5.07 -12.25 5.85
CA VAL A 52 6.33 -12.40 5.09
C VAL A 52 7.52 -12.22 6.02
N PHE A 53 7.50 -11.18 6.86
CA PHE A 53 8.57 -10.91 7.81
C PHE A 53 8.78 -12.05 8.81
N ALA A 54 7.71 -12.67 9.30
CA ALA A 54 7.79 -13.77 10.27
C ALA A 54 8.36 -15.06 9.67
N ARG A 55 8.14 -15.30 8.36
CA ARG A 55 8.53 -16.54 7.68
C ARG A 55 9.97 -16.55 7.15
N LEU A 56 10.59 -15.38 7.00
CA LEU A 56 11.92 -15.27 6.40
C LEU A 56 13.02 -15.15 7.47
N SER A 57 14.18 -15.71 7.15
CA SER A 57 15.40 -15.58 7.98
C SER A 57 15.89 -14.14 8.06
N PRO A 58 16.48 -13.72 9.19
CA PRO A 58 17.01 -12.36 9.35
C PRO A 58 18.02 -11.99 8.26
N GLY A 59 17.95 -10.76 7.78
CA GLY A 59 18.89 -10.24 6.79
C GLY A 59 18.26 -9.22 5.86
N VAL A 60 19.06 -8.70 4.94
CA VAL A 60 18.64 -7.73 3.92
C VAL A 60 17.51 -8.28 3.04
N ALA A 61 17.61 -9.58 2.67
CA ALA A 61 16.60 -10.24 1.85
C ALA A 61 15.22 -10.21 2.50
N ARG A 62 15.12 -10.47 3.83
CA ARG A 62 13.86 -10.35 4.57
C ARG A 62 13.30 -8.93 4.52
N PHE A 63 14.15 -7.93 4.78
CA PHE A 63 13.75 -6.53 4.74
C PHE A 63 13.17 -6.15 3.37
N MET A 64 13.90 -6.47 2.30
CA MET A 64 13.49 -6.16 0.93
C MET A 64 12.23 -6.94 0.51
N ALA A 65 12.16 -8.24 0.80
CA ALA A 65 11.00 -9.05 0.49
C ALA A 65 9.74 -8.57 1.24
N THR A 66 9.88 -8.15 2.51
CA THR A 66 8.77 -7.60 3.31
C THR A 66 8.30 -6.25 2.79
N GLY A 67 9.23 -5.34 2.47
CA GLY A 67 8.88 -3.99 2.02
C GLY A 67 8.42 -3.92 0.56
N LEU A 68 9.00 -4.71 -0.32
CA LEU A 68 8.72 -4.60 -1.76
C LEU A 68 7.70 -5.62 -2.26
N GLY A 69 7.77 -6.88 -1.81
CA GLY A 69 6.95 -7.97 -2.34
C GLY A 69 5.44 -7.72 -2.21
N PRO A 70 4.89 -7.63 -0.98
CA PRO A 70 3.46 -7.38 -0.78
C PRO A 70 2.98 -6.08 -1.41
N THR A 71 3.80 -5.02 -1.36
CA THR A 71 3.48 -3.72 -1.94
C THR A 71 3.35 -3.81 -3.45
N THR A 72 4.32 -4.42 -4.12
CA THR A 72 4.27 -4.62 -5.58
C THR A 72 3.04 -5.44 -5.98
N ALA A 73 2.75 -6.55 -5.27
CA ALA A 73 1.58 -7.38 -5.53
C ALA A 73 0.27 -6.58 -5.37
N THR A 74 0.15 -5.78 -4.31
CA THR A 74 -1.01 -4.92 -4.06
C THR A 74 -1.18 -3.87 -5.16
N LEU A 75 -0.11 -3.19 -5.55
CA LEU A 75 -0.16 -2.15 -6.59
C LEU A 75 -0.50 -2.73 -7.97
N LEU A 76 0.00 -3.92 -8.29
CA LEU A 76 -0.36 -4.63 -9.52
C LEU A 76 -1.85 -4.99 -9.52
N LEU A 77 -2.37 -5.51 -8.41
CA LEU A 77 -3.80 -5.80 -8.27
C LEU A 77 -4.64 -4.53 -8.46
N MET A 78 -4.26 -3.42 -7.83
CA MET A 78 -4.93 -2.12 -7.99
C MET A 78 -4.93 -1.66 -9.45
N ALA A 79 -3.80 -1.77 -10.15
CA ALA A 79 -3.69 -1.43 -11.56
C ALA A 79 -4.61 -2.29 -12.44
N ILE A 80 -4.70 -3.60 -12.16
CA ILE A 80 -5.61 -4.53 -12.85
C ILE A 80 -7.07 -4.12 -12.63
N VAL A 81 -7.46 -3.79 -11.40
CA VAL A 81 -8.83 -3.34 -11.09
C VAL A 81 -9.15 -2.05 -11.83
N HIS A 82 -8.24 -1.08 -11.86
CA HIS A 82 -8.43 0.15 -12.63
C HIS A 82 -8.56 -0.10 -14.14
N PHE A 83 -7.79 -1.04 -14.65
CA PHE A 83 -7.92 -1.45 -16.06
C PHE A 83 -9.29 -2.05 -16.36
N VAL A 84 -9.75 -2.98 -15.52
CA VAL A 84 -11.06 -3.66 -15.68
C VAL A 84 -12.22 -2.69 -15.49
N THR A 85 -12.11 -1.73 -14.57
CA THR A 85 -13.17 -0.71 -14.34
C THR A 85 -13.15 0.43 -15.35
N GLY A 86 -12.20 0.42 -16.29
CA GLY A 86 -12.15 1.41 -17.38
C GLY A 86 -11.69 2.79 -16.95
N THR A 87 -10.83 2.89 -15.92
CA THR A 87 -10.20 4.15 -15.53
C THR A 87 -9.34 4.67 -16.69
N SER A 88 -9.58 5.90 -17.13
CA SER A 88 -8.90 6.45 -18.30
C SER A 88 -7.42 6.78 -18.05
N GLU A 89 -7.11 7.35 -16.88
CA GLU A 89 -5.77 7.80 -16.51
C GLU A 89 -5.17 6.94 -15.39
N ILE A 90 -4.92 5.65 -15.69
CA ILE A 90 -4.44 4.67 -14.71
C ILE A 90 -3.08 5.11 -14.12
N VAL A 91 -2.13 5.54 -14.96
CA VAL A 91 -0.79 5.93 -14.50
C VAL A 91 -0.88 7.13 -13.57
N ALA A 92 -1.58 8.19 -13.96
CA ALA A 92 -1.76 9.38 -13.13
C ALA A 92 -2.51 9.06 -11.82
N THR A 93 -3.52 8.19 -11.87
CA THR A 93 -4.29 7.73 -10.71
C THR A 93 -3.41 6.96 -9.72
N MET A 94 -2.49 6.13 -10.22
CA MET A 94 -1.65 5.25 -9.41
C MET A 94 -0.38 5.91 -8.86
N LEU A 95 0.05 7.08 -9.37
CA LEU A 95 1.28 7.73 -8.92
C LEU A 95 1.37 7.95 -7.40
N PRO A 96 0.39 8.57 -6.72
CA PRO A 96 0.46 8.74 -5.27
C PRO A 96 0.41 7.43 -4.48
N PRO A 97 -0.48 6.46 -4.78
CA PRO A 97 -0.44 5.16 -4.11
C PRO A 97 0.88 4.42 -4.30
N ILE A 98 1.54 4.52 -5.46
CA ILE A 98 2.86 3.93 -5.68
C ILE A 98 3.90 4.58 -4.75
N ALA A 99 4.01 5.91 -4.76
CA ALA A 99 5.00 6.63 -3.96
C ALA A 99 4.79 6.41 -2.46
N VAL A 100 3.56 6.60 -1.98
CA VAL A 100 3.21 6.46 -0.57
C VAL A 100 3.26 4.99 -0.14
N GLY A 101 2.82 4.06 -0.98
CA GLY A 101 2.83 2.63 -0.70
C GLY A 101 4.24 2.10 -0.46
N TYR A 102 5.19 2.41 -1.32
CA TYR A 102 6.58 1.99 -1.11
C TYR A 102 7.25 2.69 0.07
N ALA A 103 7.04 4.00 0.25
CA ALA A 103 7.56 4.72 1.41
C ALA A 103 7.03 4.12 2.71
N TYR A 104 5.72 3.91 2.82
CA TYR A 104 5.09 3.27 3.98
C TYR A 104 5.69 1.88 4.24
N SER A 105 5.77 1.04 3.23
CA SER A 105 6.20 -0.35 3.38
C SER A 105 7.65 -0.49 3.80
N LEU A 106 8.54 0.35 3.27
CA LEU A 106 9.94 0.36 3.68
C LEU A 106 10.11 0.85 5.13
N ILE A 107 9.38 1.91 5.53
CA ILE A 107 9.38 2.41 6.91
C ILE A 107 8.82 1.34 7.86
N TYR A 108 7.73 0.68 7.47
CA TYR A 108 7.12 -0.38 8.27
C TYR A 108 8.04 -1.60 8.44
N ALA A 109 8.68 -2.07 7.36
CA ALA A 109 9.65 -3.15 7.40
C ALA A 109 10.86 -2.82 8.29
N ALA A 110 11.33 -1.57 8.25
CA ALA A 110 12.38 -1.09 9.15
C ALA A 110 11.93 -1.12 10.63
N GLY A 111 10.69 -0.72 10.90
CA GLY A 111 10.08 -0.79 12.22
C GLY A 111 10.00 -2.22 12.78
N LEU A 112 9.57 -3.18 11.97
CA LEU A 112 9.54 -4.60 12.33
C LEU A 112 10.95 -5.13 12.66
N THR A 113 11.94 -4.74 11.87
CA THR A 113 13.34 -5.14 12.08
C THR A 113 13.89 -4.59 13.40
N ARG A 114 13.60 -3.32 13.72
CA ARG A 114 14.03 -2.68 14.98
C ARG A 114 13.40 -3.35 16.20
N ARG A 115 12.08 -3.57 16.18
CA ARG A 115 11.35 -4.23 17.29
C ARG A 115 11.92 -5.60 17.59
N ARG A 116 12.23 -6.40 16.56
CA ARG A 116 12.78 -7.74 16.75
C ARG A 116 14.20 -7.73 17.33
N ARG A 117 15.05 -6.75 16.97
CA ARG A 117 16.36 -6.57 17.58
C ARG A 117 16.23 -6.22 19.06
N GLN A 118 15.39 -5.27 19.42
CA GLN A 118 15.15 -4.88 20.80
C GLN A 118 14.69 -6.04 21.67
N SER A 119 13.75 -6.86 21.17
CA SER A 119 13.28 -8.04 21.90
C SER A 119 14.38 -9.10 22.11
N ALA A 120 15.27 -9.27 21.13
CA ALA A 120 16.41 -10.20 21.26
C ALA A 120 17.43 -9.69 22.29
N ASP A 121 17.73 -8.40 22.30
CA ASP A 121 18.67 -7.79 23.24
C ASP A 121 18.15 -7.86 24.68
N THR A 122 16.84 -7.68 24.90
CA THR A 122 16.21 -7.82 26.22
C THR A 122 16.29 -9.26 26.75
N ALA A 123 16.07 -10.25 25.90
CA ALA A 123 16.13 -11.67 26.28
C ALA A 123 17.54 -12.18 26.64
N ILE A 124 18.59 -11.46 26.29
CA ILE A 124 19.98 -11.80 26.64
C ILE A 124 20.36 -11.26 28.03
N VAL A 125 19.65 -10.26 28.52
CA VAL A 125 19.94 -9.57 29.79
C VAL A 125 19.21 -10.20 30.99
N GLU A 126 18.19 -11.01 30.73
CA GLU A 126 17.46 -11.82 31.74
C GLU A 126 18.10 -13.21 31.91
#